data_1227894b2edc0a6ae863df618b7969de
#
_entry.id   1227894b2edc0a6ae863df618b7969de
#
_cell.length_a   1.000
_cell.length_b   1.000
_cell.length_c   1.000
_cell.angle_alpha   90.00
_cell.angle_beta   90.00
_cell.angle_gamma   90.00
#
_symmetry.space_group_name_H-M   'P 1'
#
loop_
_entity.id
_entity.type
_entity.pdbx_description
1 polymer ?
#
loop_
_entity_poly.entity_id
_entity_poly.type
_entity_poly.pdbx_seq_one_letter_code
_entity_poly.pdbx_strand_id
1 'polypeptide(L)'
;MAYKIPRSVLVVIHTTELEALLIERADRPGFWQSVTGSMHEGEHLDQTAIREVAEETGIDATRFDLVDWRIQNRFEIFRHWNSRFPPGTTHNNERVFGLTLPERVPVVLSPREHLRHEWLPWREAAERVFSWTNADALRMLPFVTRDLARAAALQLPR
;
A
#
# COMPACT_ATOMS: atom_id res chain seq x y z
N MET A 1 -4.45 25.12 6.75
CA MET A 1 -4.05 23.83 6.18
C MET A 1 -5.12 22.78 6.49
N ALA A 2 -5.47 22.03 5.47
CA ALA A 2 -6.42 20.96 5.66
C ALA A 2 -5.76 19.77 6.39
N TYR A 3 -6.48 19.22 7.35
CA TYR A 3 -6.04 18.01 8.01
C TYR A 3 -6.23 16.78 7.10
N LYS A 4 -5.44 15.74 7.33
CA LYS A 4 -5.65 14.46 6.69
C LYS A 4 -6.91 13.79 7.23
N ILE A 5 -7.65 13.12 6.36
CA ILE A 5 -8.78 12.27 6.75
C ILE A 5 -8.20 10.97 7.32
N PRO A 6 -8.66 10.51 8.51
CA PRO A 6 -8.15 9.27 9.12
C PRO A 6 -8.75 8.01 8.45
N ARG A 7 -8.75 7.99 7.15
CA ARG A 7 -9.07 6.86 6.28
C ARG A 7 -8.04 6.82 5.19
N SER A 8 -7.39 5.68 5.05
CA SER A 8 -6.28 5.55 4.13
C SER A 8 -6.30 4.20 3.42
N VAL A 9 -5.40 4.09 2.45
CA VAL A 9 -5.11 2.85 1.76
C VAL A 9 -3.69 2.40 2.06
N LEU A 10 -3.48 1.11 2.02
CA LEU A 10 -2.17 0.49 1.95
C LEU A 10 -2.18 -0.36 0.68
N VAL A 11 -1.27 -0.09 -0.24
CA VAL A 11 -1.22 -0.83 -1.50
C VAL A 11 0.07 -1.63 -1.56
N VAL A 12 -0.06 -2.95 -1.49
CA VAL A 12 1.06 -3.86 -1.68
C VAL A 12 1.26 -4.06 -3.17
N ILE A 13 2.32 -3.43 -3.70
CA ILE A 13 2.71 -3.59 -5.11
C ILE A 13 3.67 -4.77 -5.18
N HIS A 14 3.35 -5.76 -5.99
CA HIS A 14 4.16 -6.96 -6.08
C HIS A 14 4.15 -7.57 -7.48
N THR A 15 5.20 -8.33 -7.78
CA THR A 15 5.27 -9.10 -9.01
C THR A 15 4.58 -10.45 -8.83
N THR A 16 4.38 -11.17 -9.94
CA THR A 16 3.86 -12.54 -9.91
C THR A 16 4.82 -13.51 -9.20
N GLU A 17 6.10 -13.12 -9.07
CA GLU A 17 7.11 -13.89 -8.31
C GLU A 17 7.10 -13.53 -6.81
N LEU A 18 6.13 -12.73 -6.36
CA LEU A 18 5.95 -12.28 -4.97
C LEU A 18 7.13 -11.45 -4.44
N GLU A 19 7.74 -10.68 -5.33
CA GLU A 19 8.65 -9.60 -4.93
C GLU A 19 7.82 -8.36 -4.68
N ALA A 20 7.96 -7.75 -3.52
CA ALA A 20 7.20 -6.57 -3.14
C ALA A 20 8.05 -5.29 -3.27
N LEU A 21 7.41 -4.23 -3.71
CA LEU A 21 8.03 -2.90 -3.78
C LEU A 21 7.92 -2.21 -2.44
N LEU A 22 9.05 -1.78 -1.91
CA LEU A 22 9.13 -0.94 -0.72
C LEU A 22 9.77 0.40 -1.05
N ILE A 23 9.33 1.43 -0.36
CA ILE A 23 9.84 2.79 -0.48
C ILE A 23 10.25 3.31 0.91
N GLU A 24 11.35 4.06 0.96
CA GLU A 24 11.88 4.62 2.20
C GLU A 24 11.38 6.04 2.39
N ARG A 25 10.86 6.35 3.58
CA ARG A 25 10.31 7.66 3.89
C ARG A 25 11.39 8.72 4.04
N ALA A 26 11.18 9.88 3.41
CA ALA A 26 12.10 11.02 3.55
C ALA A 26 11.98 11.70 4.93
N ASP A 27 10.76 11.72 5.50
CA ASP A 27 10.54 12.33 6.82
C ASP A 27 11.04 11.46 7.98
N ARG A 28 11.26 10.18 7.73
CA ARG A 28 11.78 9.20 8.69
C ARG A 28 12.72 8.24 7.98
N PRO A 29 13.96 8.64 7.68
CA PRO A 29 14.92 7.73 7.04
C PRO A 29 15.09 6.43 7.83
N GLY A 30 15.14 5.32 7.11
CA GLY A 30 15.14 3.99 7.69
C GLY A 30 13.75 3.37 7.85
N PHE A 31 12.66 4.16 7.70
CA PHE A 31 11.29 3.65 7.72
C PHE A 31 10.88 3.26 6.30
N TRP A 32 10.76 1.96 6.08
CA TRP A 32 10.33 1.38 4.81
C TRP A 32 8.88 0.98 4.85
N GLN A 33 8.19 1.11 3.73
CA GLN A 33 6.76 0.85 3.64
C GLN A 33 6.33 0.51 2.22
N SER A 34 5.16 -0.12 2.09
CA SER A 34 4.41 -0.16 0.85
C SER A 34 3.79 1.22 0.60
N VAL A 35 3.15 1.42 -0.55
CA VAL A 35 2.45 2.67 -0.83
C VAL A 35 1.30 2.86 0.16
N THR A 36 1.21 4.04 0.74
CA THR A 36 0.12 4.39 1.66
C THR A 36 -0.24 5.86 1.52
N GLY A 37 -1.49 6.18 1.75
CA GLY A 37 -1.94 7.56 1.76
C GLY A 37 -3.40 7.71 2.15
N SER A 38 -3.74 8.91 2.64
CA SER A 38 -5.08 9.23 3.09
C SER A 38 -6.00 9.55 1.92
N MET A 39 -7.27 9.16 2.04
CA MET A 39 -8.28 9.54 1.07
C MET A 39 -8.49 11.06 1.09
N HIS A 40 -8.78 11.63 -0.07
CA HIS A 40 -9.27 12.99 -0.18
C HIS A 40 -10.80 12.99 -0.05
N GLU A 41 -11.34 14.13 0.34
CA GLU A 41 -12.79 14.30 0.44
C GLU A 41 -13.45 13.99 -0.91
N GLY A 42 -14.47 13.15 -0.89
CA GLY A 42 -15.20 12.74 -2.09
C GLY A 42 -14.56 11.61 -2.89
N GLU A 43 -13.36 11.15 -2.52
CA GLU A 43 -12.75 9.98 -3.18
C GLU A 43 -13.37 8.68 -2.69
N HIS A 44 -13.44 7.69 -3.59
CA HIS A 44 -13.57 6.30 -3.20
C HIS A 44 -12.18 5.73 -2.92
N LEU A 45 -12.08 4.69 -2.08
CA LEU A 45 -10.78 4.14 -1.68
C LEU A 45 -9.97 3.55 -2.83
N ASP A 46 -10.62 2.99 -3.86
CA ASP A 46 -9.94 2.54 -5.07
C ASP A 46 -9.31 3.70 -5.84
N GLN A 47 -9.98 4.86 -5.90
CA GLN A 47 -9.44 6.09 -6.48
C GLN A 47 -8.24 6.59 -5.67
N THR A 48 -8.33 6.51 -4.34
CA THR A 48 -7.20 6.85 -3.45
C THR A 48 -6.00 5.95 -3.75
N ALA A 49 -6.23 4.65 -3.90
CA ALA A 49 -5.17 3.69 -4.20
C ALA A 49 -4.48 4.02 -5.54
N ILE A 50 -5.26 4.28 -6.59
CA ILE A 50 -4.74 4.64 -7.91
C ILE A 50 -3.93 5.93 -7.83
N ARG A 51 -4.45 6.95 -7.15
CA ARG A 51 -3.78 8.24 -7.02
C ARG A 51 -2.46 8.12 -6.25
N GLU A 52 -2.47 7.46 -5.10
CA GLU A 52 -1.28 7.32 -4.25
C GLU A 52 -0.20 6.48 -4.93
N VAL A 53 -0.56 5.41 -5.63
CA VAL A 53 0.39 4.62 -6.42
C VAL A 53 1.07 5.50 -7.47
N ALA A 54 0.30 6.30 -8.20
CA ALA A 54 0.85 7.20 -9.21
C ALA A 54 1.76 8.27 -8.60
N GLU A 55 1.32 8.90 -7.50
CA GLU A 55 2.10 9.96 -6.85
C GLU A 55 3.41 9.44 -6.25
N GLU A 56 3.37 8.28 -5.62
CA GLU A 56 4.53 7.75 -4.90
C GLU A 56 5.49 6.93 -5.76
N THR A 57 5.02 6.34 -6.86
CA THR A 57 5.85 5.43 -7.67
C THR A 57 5.86 5.73 -9.17
N GLY A 58 4.98 6.59 -9.64
CA GLY A 58 4.81 6.84 -11.07
C GLY A 58 4.10 5.71 -11.83
N ILE A 59 3.64 4.69 -11.14
CA ILE A 59 2.97 3.55 -11.77
C ILE A 59 1.49 3.88 -11.99
N ASP A 60 0.99 3.59 -13.19
CA ASP A 60 -0.44 3.68 -13.49
C ASP A 60 -1.11 2.36 -13.11
N ALA A 61 -1.75 2.34 -11.94
CA ALA A 61 -2.40 1.13 -11.42
C ALA A 61 -3.56 0.64 -12.29
N THR A 62 -4.15 1.52 -13.13
CA THR A 62 -5.25 1.12 -14.02
C THR A 62 -4.81 0.19 -15.14
N ARG A 63 -3.50 0.10 -15.39
CA ARG A 63 -2.93 -0.76 -16.43
C ARG A 63 -2.58 -2.15 -15.91
N PHE A 64 -2.77 -2.39 -14.62
CA PHE A 64 -2.43 -3.65 -13.95
C PHE A 64 -3.60 -4.14 -13.12
N ASP A 65 -3.39 -5.19 -12.35
CA ASP A 65 -4.43 -5.83 -11.58
C ASP A 65 -4.46 -5.28 -10.13
N LEU A 66 -5.30 -4.27 -9.92
CA LEU A 66 -5.53 -3.67 -8.61
C LEU A 66 -6.73 -4.33 -7.95
N VAL A 67 -6.52 -4.95 -6.80
CA VAL A 67 -7.54 -5.71 -6.09
C VAL A 67 -7.69 -5.18 -4.66
N ASP A 68 -8.93 -4.87 -4.28
CA ASP A 68 -9.29 -4.60 -2.90
C ASP A 68 -9.32 -5.94 -2.15
N TRP A 69 -8.43 -6.13 -1.19
CA TRP A 69 -8.40 -7.37 -0.41
C TRP A 69 -9.53 -7.45 0.61
N ARG A 70 -10.30 -6.39 0.77
CA ARG A 70 -11.40 -6.27 1.75
C ARG A 70 -10.96 -6.49 3.18
N ILE A 71 -9.73 -6.12 3.45
CA ILE A 71 -9.13 -6.12 4.78
C ILE A 71 -9.05 -4.67 5.22
N GLN A 72 -9.54 -4.39 6.41
CA GLN A 72 -9.46 -3.08 7.01
C GLN A 72 -8.82 -3.20 8.38
N ASN A 73 -7.77 -2.42 8.58
CA ASN A 73 -7.07 -2.35 9.85
C ASN A 73 -7.37 -1.02 10.53
N ARG A 74 -7.48 -1.05 11.83
CA ARG A 74 -7.55 0.17 12.64
C ARG A 74 -6.31 0.20 13.51
N PHE A 75 -5.53 1.26 13.40
CA PHE A 75 -4.32 1.41 14.19
C PHE A 75 -4.20 2.78 14.83
N GLU A 76 -3.47 2.83 15.94
CA GLU A 76 -3.16 4.08 16.62
C GLU A 76 -2.13 4.85 15.79
N ILE A 77 -2.42 6.13 15.57
CA ILE A 77 -1.53 7.01 14.80
C ILE A 77 -0.28 7.28 15.65
N PHE A 78 0.92 7.13 15.03
CA PHE A 78 2.17 7.46 15.69
C PHE A 78 2.16 8.91 16.16
N ARG A 79 2.64 9.13 17.40
CA ARG A 79 2.64 10.45 18.03
C ARG A 79 3.26 11.53 17.15
N HIS A 80 4.34 11.22 16.45
CA HIS A 80 5.04 12.18 15.60
C HIS A 80 4.25 12.59 14.35
N TRP A 81 3.15 11.92 14.03
CA TRP A 81 2.27 12.25 12.92
C TRP A 81 0.89 12.74 13.34
N ASN A 82 0.59 12.78 14.65
CA ASN A 82 -0.73 13.19 15.16
C ASN A 82 -1.17 14.56 14.67
N SER A 83 -0.24 15.51 14.54
CA SER A 83 -0.55 16.88 14.13
C SER A 83 -1.09 17.00 12.70
N ARG A 84 -0.93 15.96 11.90
CA ARG A 84 -1.44 15.92 10.52
C ARG A 84 -2.95 15.68 10.44
N PHE A 85 -3.56 15.25 11.55
CA PHE A 85 -4.97 14.89 11.66
C PHE A 85 -5.72 15.88 12.54
N PRO A 86 -7.08 15.91 12.44
CA PRO A 86 -7.87 16.78 13.32
C PRO A 86 -7.57 16.53 14.79
N PRO A 87 -7.61 17.57 15.65
CA PRO A 87 -7.42 17.39 17.09
C PRO A 87 -8.38 16.35 17.66
N GLY A 88 -7.85 15.45 18.50
CA GLY A 88 -8.63 14.36 19.07
C GLY A 88 -8.65 13.08 18.24
N THR A 89 -8.09 13.10 17.03
CA THR A 89 -7.94 11.89 16.22
C THR A 89 -6.83 11.01 16.79
N THR A 90 -7.16 9.79 17.13
CA THR A 90 -6.19 8.84 17.72
C THR A 90 -5.90 7.66 16.81
N HIS A 91 -6.85 7.29 15.98
CA HIS A 91 -6.77 6.09 15.14
C HIS A 91 -7.04 6.40 13.68
N ASN A 92 -6.44 5.60 12.81
CA ASN A 92 -6.66 5.62 11.38
C ASN A 92 -7.25 4.27 10.94
N ASN A 93 -8.19 4.30 10.00
CA ASN A 93 -8.71 3.09 9.36
C ASN A 93 -8.04 2.94 8.00
N GLU A 94 -7.42 1.79 7.78
CA GLU A 94 -6.62 1.51 6.59
C GLU A 94 -7.20 0.33 5.83
N ARG A 95 -7.50 0.54 4.55
CA ARG A 95 -7.97 -0.52 3.64
C ARG A 95 -6.77 -1.04 2.86
N VAL A 96 -6.64 -2.35 2.79
CA VAL A 96 -5.53 -3.01 2.11
C VAL A 96 -5.91 -3.37 0.67
N PHE A 97 -5.03 -2.99 -0.26
CA PHE A 97 -5.11 -3.34 -1.68
C PHE A 97 -3.85 -4.07 -2.09
N GLY A 98 -3.96 -4.90 -3.11
CA GLY A 98 -2.82 -5.48 -3.80
C GLY A 98 -2.78 -5.00 -5.25
N LEU A 99 -1.60 -4.70 -5.75
CA LEU A 99 -1.37 -4.39 -7.15
C LEU A 99 -0.39 -5.40 -7.71
N THR A 100 -0.89 -6.28 -8.57
CA THR A 100 -0.09 -7.34 -9.18
C THR A 100 0.48 -6.88 -10.51
N LEU A 101 1.80 -6.96 -10.64
CA LEU A 101 2.53 -6.66 -11.87
C LEU A 101 3.09 -7.95 -12.44
N PRO A 102 3.15 -8.11 -13.77
CA PRO A 102 3.78 -9.29 -14.37
C PRO A 102 5.29 -9.38 -14.07
N GLU A 103 5.93 -8.22 -13.90
CA GLU A 103 7.36 -8.11 -13.59
C GLU A 103 7.65 -6.76 -12.96
N ARG A 104 8.87 -6.55 -12.49
CA ARG A 104 9.30 -5.25 -11.99
C ARG A 104 9.17 -4.21 -13.10
N VAL A 105 8.69 -3.04 -12.73
CA VAL A 105 8.57 -1.89 -13.66
C VAL A 105 9.40 -0.71 -13.13
N PRO A 106 9.72 0.27 -13.99
CA PRO A 106 10.40 1.48 -13.54
C PRO A 106 9.60 2.20 -12.46
N VAL A 107 10.29 2.70 -11.44
CA VAL A 107 9.70 3.45 -10.33
C VAL A 107 10.28 4.86 -10.34
N VAL A 108 9.39 5.85 -10.32
CA VAL A 108 9.74 7.26 -10.23
C VAL A 108 9.22 7.80 -8.92
N LEU A 109 10.12 8.05 -7.99
CA LEU A 109 9.77 8.54 -6.65
C LEU A 109 9.59 10.06 -6.65
N SER A 110 8.73 10.54 -5.73
CA SER A 110 8.70 11.95 -5.35
C SER A 110 9.82 12.20 -4.33
N PRO A 111 10.91 12.93 -4.68
CA PRO A 111 12.08 13.03 -3.81
C PRO A 111 11.81 13.67 -2.44
N ARG A 112 10.75 14.49 -2.35
CA ARG A 112 10.36 15.12 -1.09
C ARG A 112 9.70 14.16 -0.11
N GLU A 113 9.14 13.08 -0.64
CA GLU A 113 8.38 12.12 0.16
C GLU A 113 9.12 10.82 0.39
N HIS A 114 9.87 10.35 -0.60
CA HIS A 114 10.58 9.08 -0.54
C HIS A 114 11.99 9.18 -1.11
N LEU A 115 12.93 8.50 -0.43
CA LEU A 115 14.37 8.58 -0.75
C LEU A 115 14.80 7.51 -1.74
N ARG A 116 14.33 6.29 -1.57
CA ARG A 116 14.78 5.12 -2.33
C ARG A 116 13.66 4.09 -2.42
N HIS A 117 13.80 3.18 -3.36
CA HIS A 117 12.93 2.02 -3.45
C HIS A 117 13.74 0.73 -3.57
N GLU A 118 13.13 -0.37 -3.16
CA GLU A 118 13.69 -1.71 -3.31
C GLU A 118 12.59 -2.70 -3.65
N TRP A 119 12.93 -3.69 -4.46
CA TRP A 119 12.11 -4.86 -4.69
C TRP A 119 12.67 -6.00 -3.85
N LEU A 120 11.87 -6.55 -2.94
CA LEU A 120 12.31 -7.60 -2.02
C LEU A 120 11.34 -8.78 -2.06
N PRO A 121 11.85 -10.02 -1.90
CA PRO A 121 10.96 -11.15 -1.64
C PRO A 121 10.03 -10.81 -0.48
N TRP A 122 8.79 -11.26 -0.55
CA TRP A 122 7.75 -10.84 0.42
C TRP A 122 8.15 -11.06 1.89
N ARG A 123 8.91 -12.13 2.18
CA ARG A 123 9.37 -12.39 3.57
C ARG A 123 10.32 -11.33 4.07
N GLU A 124 11.30 -10.97 3.25
CA GLU A 124 12.24 -9.89 3.58
C GLU A 124 11.53 -8.56 3.68
N ALA A 125 10.60 -8.30 2.76
CA ALA A 125 9.79 -7.07 2.79
C ALA A 125 9.00 -6.99 4.11
N ALA A 126 8.38 -8.07 4.55
CA ALA A 126 7.61 -8.11 5.79
C ALA A 126 8.47 -7.80 7.02
N GLU A 127 9.74 -8.21 7.00
CA GLU A 127 10.68 -7.91 8.09
C GLU A 127 11.21 -6.47 8.05
N ARG A 128 11.25 -5.87 6.84
CA ARG A 128 11.82 -4.54 6.62
C ARG A 128 10.86 -3.41 6.99
N VAL A 129 9.56 -3.59 6.78
CA VAL A 129 8.58 -2.51 6.98
C VAL A 129 8.43 -2.13 8.44
N PHE A 130 8.16 -0.84 8.69
CA PHE A 130 8.10 -0.32 10.06
C PHE A 130 6.76 -0.52 10.76
N SER A 131 5.66 -0.72 10.01
CA SER A 131 4.33 -0.85 10.61
C SER A 131 3.85 -2.29 10.64
N TRP A 132 3.11 -2.64 11.70
CA TRP A 132 2.59 -4.00 11.85
C TRP A 132 1.51 -4.32 10.81
N THR A 133 0.70 -3.34 10.40
CA THR A 133 -0.33 -3.56 9.37
C THR A 133 0.29 -3.90 8.03
N ASN A 134 1.40 -3.24 7.70
CA ASN A 134 2.13 -3.50 6.47
C ASN A 134 2.82 -4.88 6.50
N ALA A 135 3.41 -5.23 7.62
CA ALA A 135 4.03 -6.55 7.81
C ALA A 135 2.98 -7.67 7.66
N ASP A 136 1.81 -7.50 8.28
CA ASP A 136 0.72 -8.46 8.18
C ASP A 136 0.22 -8.61 6.74
N ALA A 137 0.06 -7.50 6.02
CA ALA A 137 -0.37 -7.52 4.62
C ALA A 137 0.64 -8.29 3.75
N LEU A 138 1.94 -8.05 3.93
CA LEU A 138 2.97 -8.76 3.19
C LEU A 138 2.99 -10.26 3.49
N ARG A 139 2.78 -10.64 4.75
CA ARG A 139 2.69 -12.06 5.14
C ARG A 139 1.47 -12.75 4.56
N MET A 140 0.42 -12.00 4.27
CA MET A 140 -0.78 -12.55 3.63
C MET A 140 -0.63 -12.73 2.13
N LEU A 141 0.34 -12.07 1.52
CA LEU A 141 0.48 -12.01 0.07
C LEU A 141 0.42 -13.37 -0.64
N PRO A 142 1.16 -14.42 -0.21
CA PRO A 142 1.09 -15.72 -0.90
C PRO A 142 -0.29 -16.38 -0.79
N PHE A 143 -1.03 -16.10 0.27
CA PHE A 143 -2.37 -16.68 0.48
C PHE A 143 -3.43 -15.95 -0.33
N VAL A 144 -3.40 -14.63 -0.34
CA VAL A 144 -4.35 -13.80 -1.08
C VAL A 144 -4.22 -14.08 -2.58
N THR A 145 -3.00 -14.15 -3.12
CA THR A 145 -2.78 -14.42 -4.54
C THR A 145 -3.24 -15.82 -4.93
N ARG A 146 -3.09 -16.81 -4.06
CA ARG A 146 -3.60 -18.17 -4.28
C ARG A 146 -5.12 -18.17 -4.33
N ASP A 147 -5.78 -17.47 -3.41
CA ASP A 147 -7.23 -17.41 -3.35
C ASP A 147 -7.81 -16.67 -4.56
N LEU A 148 -7.18 -15.60 -5.01
CA LEU A 148 -7.58 -14.88 -6.21
C LEU A 148 -7.45 -15.76 -7.46
N ALA A 149 -6.38 -16.48 -7.59
CA ALA A 149 -6.17 -17.43 -8.70
C ALA A 149 -7.24 -18.51 -8.68
N ARG A 150 -7.57 -19.04 -7.51
CA ARG A 150 -8.61 -20.04 -7.33
C ARG A 150 -10.00 -19.49 -7.70
N ALA A 151 -10.33 -18.29 -7.26
CA ALA A 151 -11.57 -17.62 -7.60
C ALA A 151 -11.70 -17.39 -9.11
N ALA A 152 -10.62 -16.95 -9.76
CA ALA A 152 -10.59 -16.77 -11.21
C ALA A 152 -10.81 -18.09 -11.95
N ALA A 153 -10.20 -19.17 -11.49
CA ALA A 153 -10.40 -20.51 -12.09
C ALA A 153 -11.85 -20.98 -12.00
N LEU A 154 -12.57 -20.65 -10.91
CA LEU A 154 -13.96 -20.99 -10.73
C LEU A 154 -14.92 -20.18 -11.62
N GLN A 155 -14.45 -19.05 -12.15
CA GLN A 155 -15.25 -18.15 -13.02
C GLN A 155 -15.01 -18.40 -14.50
N LEU A 156 -14.15 -19.33 -14.87
CA LEU A 156 -13.91 -19.66 -16.28
C LEU A 156 -15.20 -20.25 -16.91
N PRO A 157 -15.49 -19.92 -18.19
CA PRO A 157 -16.62 -20.50 -18.91
C PRO A 157 -16.49 -22.03 -18.97
N ARG A 158 -17.56 -22.67 -18.64
CA ARG A 158 -17.66 -24.13 -18.72
C ARG A 158 -18.02 -24.57 -20.11
#